data_45d61bbbbe19b186cd2c92514d29a44a
#
_entry.id   45d61bbbbe19b186cd2c92514d29a44a
#
_cell.length_a   1.000
_cell.length_b   1.000
_cell.length_c   1.000
_cell.angle_alpha   90.00
_cell.angle_beta   90.00
_cell.angle_gamma   90.00
#
_symmetry.space_group_name_H-M   'P 1'
#
loop_
_entity.id
_entity.type
_entity.pdbx_description
1 polymer ?
#
loop_
_entity_poly.entity_id
_entity_poly.type
_entity_poly.pdbx_seq_one_letter_code
_entity_poly.pdbx_strand_id
1 'polypeptide(L)'
;MPVTVNGEIITDDEIYDEYNRLRGIAENGPEGLSCCEGQEEFQEMAKNNMIARMLLAQEAGRQRISVPQESIDAAVEELKAENEGNFQFEASLRCPEDRAKLNSNIRTHLIIEKLLEGEVGGMPVLSEEQSEQYYHDHMDSFVSPPKIHVRHILKSLDRGAGRRSYNELVDVRAKLMAGEEFQKLCDEHSDRPGEEGDLGWFSPGEISEEFEAVVFSMKPNEISPVFMTPFGYHIATVIGRVDPAPYPLEEIREQVQQIAADQMRLEKTAAYVETLKRKAEIEETEEDL
;
A
#
# COMPACT_ATOMS: atom_id res chain seq x y z
N MET A 1 16.62 -21.61 -6.16
CA MET A 1 17.96 -22.05 -6.65
C MET A 1 18.99 -21.08 -6.10
N PRO A 2 20.04 -21.59 -5.41
CA PRO A 2 21.06 -20.75 -4.82
C PRO A 2 21.85 -20.01 -5.91
N VAL A 3 22.29 -18.80 -5.61
CA VAL A 3 23.06 -17.96 -6.52
C VAL A 3 24.41 -17.65 -5.91
N THR A 4 25.47 -17.82 -6.67
CA THR A 4 26.82 -17.46 -6.25
C THR A 4 27.21 -16.11 -6.84
N VAL A 5 27.68 -15.18 -6.01
CA VAL A 5 28.14 -13.84 -6.41
C VAL A 5 29.57 -13.65 -5.94
N ASN A 6 30.53 -13.61 -6.89
CA ASN A 6 31.97 -13.52 -6.61
C ASN A 6 32.46 -14.58 -5.60
N GLY A 7 31.91 -15.82 -5.65
CA GLY A 7 32.26 -16.92 -4.78
C GLY A 7 31.52 -16.96 -3.44
N GLU A 8 30.66 -16.01 -3.12
CA GLU A 8 29.77 -16.03 -1.95
C GLU A 8 28.38 -16.51 -2.36
N ILE A 9 27.78 -17.41 -1.55
CA ILE A 9 26.51 -18.05 -1.86
C ILE A 9 25.36 -17.28 -1.21
N ILE A 10 24.35 -16.94 -2.01
CA ILE A 10 23.02 -16.52 -1.54
C ILE A 10 22.17 -17.79 -1.52
N THR A 11 21.69 -18.15 -0.35
CA THR A 11 20.93 -19.38 -0.15
C THR A 11 19.48 -19.23 -0.60
N ASP A 12 18.83 -20.36 -0.89
CA ASP A 12 17.40 -20.38 -1.22
C ASP A 12 16.54 -19.82 -0.09
N ASP A 13 16.91 -20.08 1.17
CA ASP A 13 16.21 -19.56 2.34
C ASP A 13 16.26 -18.03 2.38
N GLU A 14 17.40 -17.41 2.06
CA GLU A 14 17.54 -15.96 2.01
C GLU A 14 16.71 -15.33 0.89
N ILE A 15 16.68 -15.98 -0.28
CA ILE A 15 15.84 -15.53 -1.41
C ILE A 15 14.36 -15.69 -1.04
N TYR A 16 13.98 -16.77 -0.37
CA TYR A 16 12.61 -17.03 0.05
C TYR A 16 12.15 -16.06 1.15
N ASP A 17 13.02 -15.71 2.10
CA ASP A 17 12.75 -14.68 3.12
C ASP A 17 12.46 -13.33 2.44
N GLU A 18 13.26 -12.93 1.44
CA GLU A 18 13.05 -11.69 0.69
C GLU A 18 11.78 -11.75 -0.17
N TYR A 19 11.49 -12.88 -0.79
CA TYR A 19 10.24 -13.10 -1.52
C TYR A 19 9.00 -12.90 -0.62
N ASN A 20 9.02 -13.49 0.58
CA ASN A 20 7.92 -13.35 1.53
C ASN A 20 7.77 -11.89 2.00
N ARG A 21 8.88 -11.17 2.17
CA ARG A 21 8.87 -9.74 2.52
C ARG A 21 8.22 -8.91 1.42
N LEU A 22 8.59 -9.13 0.16
CA LEU A 22 8.02 -8.42 -0.99
C LEU A 22 6.53 -8.70 -1.14
N ARG A 23 6.14 -9.97 -1.01
CA ARG A 23 4.73 -10.37 -1.04
C ARG A 23 3.92 -9.71 0.08
N GLY A 24 4.43 -9.72 1.31
CA GLY A 24 3.76 -9.09 2.44
C GLY A 24 3.53 -7.59 2.22
N ILE A 25 4.45 -6.88 1.57
CA ILE A 25 4.27 -5.48 1.19
C ILE A 25 3.16 -5.35 0.14
N ALA A 26 3.15 -6.20 -0.89
CA ALA A 26 2.18 -6.12 -1.97
C ALA A 26 0.75 -6.52 -1.52
N GLU A 27 0.62 -7.55 -0.68
CA GLU A 27 -0.68 -8.00 -0.12
C GLU A 27 -1.30 -6.95 0.82
N ASN A 28 -0.49 -6.19 1.55
CA ASN A 28 -0.94 -5.13 2.44
C ASN A 28 -0.95 -3.73 1.79
N GLY A 29 -0.55 -3.64 0.52
CA GLY A 29 -0.55 -2.41 -0.25
C GLY A 29 -1.96 -2.01 -0.73
N PRO A 30 -2.13 -0.77 -1.21
CA PRO A 30 -3.43 -0.23 -1.64
C PRO A 30 -4.06 -0.99 -2.81
N GLU A 31 -3.30 -1.72 -3.60
CA GLU A 31 -3.79 -2.50 -4.75
C GLU A 31 -4.16 -3.94 -4.40
N GLY A 32 -3.81 -4.42 -3.19
CA GLY A 32 -4.22 -5.72 -2.64
C GLY A 32 -4.06 -6.90 -3.61
N LEU A 33 -2.83 -7.19 -4.04
CA LEU A 33 -2.58 -8.26 -5.01
C LEU A 33 -3.04 -9.63 -4.49
N SER A 34 -3.72 -10.39 -5.34
CA SER A 34 -4.11 -11.78 -5.06
C SER A 34 -2.87 -12.66 -4.86
N CYS A 35 -2.98 -13.63 -3.95
CA CYS A 35 -1.87 -14.51 -3.54
C CYS A 35 -1.21 -15.33 -4.69
N CYS A 36 -1.79 -15.35 -5.89
CA CYS A 36 -1.29 -16.12 -7.04
C CYS A 36 -0.82 -15.22 -8.20
N GLU A 37 -1.05 -13.91 -8.13
CA GLU A 37 -0.61 -12.97 -9.17
C GLU A 37 0.85 -12.58 -8.96
N GLY A 38 1.63 -12.60 -10.03
CA GLY A 38 3.02 -12.13 -10.03
C GLY A 38 4.02 -13.03 -9.30
N GLN A 39 3.72 -14.31 -9.00
CA GLN A 39 4.63 -15.17 -8.23
C GLN A 39 6.02 -15.27 -8.84
N GLU A 40 6.15 -15.47 -10.15
CA GLU A 40 7.43 -15.55 -10.85
C GLU A 40 8.15 -14.19 -10.83
N GLU A 41 7.43 -13.10 -10.98
CA GLU A 41 7.98 -11.75 -10.94
C GLU A 41 8.54 -11.41 -9.55
N PHE A 42 7.83 -11.77 -8.48
CA PHE A 42 8.32 -11.56 -7.11
C PHE A 42 9.53 -12.44 -6.78
N GLN A 43 9.59 -13.66 -7.30
CA GLN A 43 10.77 -14.53 -7.13
C GLN A 43 12.00 -13.94 -7.83
N GLU A 44 11.83 -13.48 -9.07
CA GLU A 44 12.93 -12.83 -9.80
C GLU A 44 13.35 -11.52 -9.16
N MET A 45 12.40 -10.74 -8.65
CA MET A 45 12.67 -9.50 -7.91
C MET A 45 13.43 -9.78 -6.62
N ALA A 46 13.03 -10.79 -5.85
CA ALA A 46 13.72 -11.21 -4.62
C ALA A 46 15.17 -11.62 -4.90
N LYS A 47 15.37 -12.44 -5.93
CA LYS A 47 16.70 -12.87 -6.37
C LYS A 47 17.58 -11.66 -6.75
N ASN A 48 17.05 -10.76 -7.56
CA ASN A 48 17.76 -9.55 -8.00
C ASN A 48 18.09 -8.61 -6.83
N ASN A 49 17.19 -8.47 -5.85
CA ASN A 49 17.43 -7.69 -4.64
C ASN A 49 18.56 -8.28 -3.80
N MET A 50 18.58 -9.60 -3.64
CA MET A 50 19.62 -10.29 -2.88
C MET A 50 20.98 -10.20 -3.55
N ILE A 51 21.05 -10.34 -4.89
CA ILE A 51 22.26 -10.12 -5.68
C ILE A 51 22.76 -8.68 -5.51
N ALA A 52 21.88 -7.69 -5.65
CA ALA A 52 22.24 -6.28 -5.48
C ALA A 52 22.79 -6.00 -4.07
N ARG A 53 22.11 -6.52 -3.04
CA ARG A 53 22.54 -6.40 -1.64
C ARG A 53 23.91 -7.01 -1.40
N MET A 54 24.17 -8.21 -1.94
CA MET A 54 25.45 -8.89 -1.84
C MET A 54 26.56 -8.08 -2.50
N LEU A 55 26.34 -7.59 -3.71
CA LEU A 55 27.31 -6.78 -4.46
C LEU A 55 27.66 -5.48 -3.73
N LEU A 56 26.66 -4.80 -3.18
CA LEU A 56 26.85 -3.57 -2.39
C LEU A 56 27.63 -3.86 -1.09
N ALA A 57 27.33 -4.97 -0.40
CA ALA A 57 28.05 -5.35 0.82
C ALA A 57 29.51 -5.70 0.51
N GLN A 58 29.80 -6.43 -0.56
CA GLN A 58 31.14 -6.77 -1.00
C GLN A 58 31.93 -5.51 -1.40
N GLU A 59 31.31 -4.58 -2.11
CA GLU A 59 31.93 -3.33 -2.49
C GLU A 59 32.24 -2.45 -1.28
N ALA A 60 31.33 -2.38 -0.32
CA ALA A 60 31.55 -1.68 0.94
C ALA A 60 32.72 -2.31 1.73
N GLY A 61 32.82 -3.64 1.74
CA GLY A 61 33.95 -4.37 2.32
C GLY A 61 35.28 -4.03 1.61
N ARG A 62 35.27 -3.99 0.27
CA ARG A 62 36.43 -3.63 -0.56
C ARG A 62 36.91 -2.20 -0.24
N GLN A 63 35.98 -1.27 -0.02
CA GLN A 63 36.26 0.13 0.35
C GLN A 63 36.54 0.29 1.86
N ARG A 64 36.46 -0.80 2.64
CA ARG A 64 36.65 -0.78 4.11
C ARG A 64 35.70 0.15 4.85
N ILE A 65 34.47 0.27 4.36
CA ILE A 65 33.45 1.06 5.00
C ILE A 65 33.03 0.36 6.31
N SER A 66 32.97 1.14 7.38
CA SER A 66 32.54 0.65 8.69
C SER A 66 31.58 1.63 9.34
N VAL A 67 30.73 1.10 10.22
CA VAL A 67 29.80 1.90 11.04
C VAL A 67 30.11 1.66 12.52
N PRO A 68 30.01 2.71 13.37
CA PRO A 68 30.19 2.57 14.82
C PRO A 68 29.14 1.62 15.42
N GLN A 69 29.49 0.96 16.51
CA GLN A 69 28.54 0.09 17.21
C GLN A 69 27.34 0.87 17.75
N GLU A 70 27.57 2.10 18.20
CA GLU A 70 26.53 3.01 18.69
C GLU A 70 25.43 3.27 17.65
N SER A 71 25.78 3.36 16.36
CA SER A 71 24.81 3.52 15.27
C SER A 71 23.96 2.27 15.07
N ILE A 72 24.55 1.09 15.25
CA ILE A 72 23.81 -0.17 15.17
C ILE A 72 22.86 -0.29 16.35
N ASP A 73 23.34 0.01 17.56
CA ASP A 73 22.54 -0.04 18.77
C ASP A 73 21.37 0.95 18.71
N ALA A 74 21.60 2.17 18.18
CA ALA A 74 20.54 3.15 17.96
C ALA A 74 19.47 2.66 16.98
N ALA A 75 19.88 2.10 15.85
CA ALA A 75 18.94 1.55 14.86
C ALA A 75 18.14 0.34 15.41
N VAL A 76 18.76 -0.48 16.27
CA VAL A 76 18.04 -1.56 16.97
C VAL A 76 16.99 -1.01 17.92
N GLU A 77 17.28 0.05 18.68
CA GLU A 77 16.31 0.66 19.58
C GLU A 77 15.18 1.36 18.84
N GLU A 78 15.46 2.01 17.71
CA GLU A 78 14.45 2.61 16.84
C GLU A 78 13.49 1.53 16.30
N LEU A 79 14.04 0.43 15.76
CA LEU A 79 13.24 -0.69 15.28
C LEU A 79 12.39 -1.34 16.37
N LYS A 80 12.88 -1.40 17.61
CA LYS A 80 12.09 -1.88 18.75
C LYS A 80 10.94 -0.94 19.07
N ALA A 81 11.15 0.37 19.02
CA ALA A 81 10.11 1.36 19.26
C ALA A 81 9.00 1.29 18.20
N GLU A 82 9.37 1.12 16.93
CA GLU A 82 8.42 0.96 15.83
C GLU A 82 7.58 -0.32 15.92
N ASN A 83 8.13 -1.37 16.55
CA ASN A 83 7.48 -2.67 16.71
C ASN A 83 7.00 -2.93 18.14
N GLU A 84 6.79 -1.88 18.94
CA GLU A 84 6.27 -2.01 20.30
C GLU A 84 4.86 -2.67 20.27
N GLY A 85 4.69 -3.73 21.07
CA GLY A 85 3.46 -4.52 21.10
C GLY A 85 3.33 -5.60 20.02
N ASN A 86 4.30 -5.73 19.10
CA ASN A 86 4.37 -6.84 18.16
C ASN A 86 4.97 -8.08 18.84
N PHE A 87 4.10 -8.99 19.27
CA PHE A 87 4.50 -10.19 20.04
C PHE A 87 5.50 -11.08 19.29
N GLN A 88 5.38 -11.21 17.96
CA GLN A 88 6.29 -12.04 17.15
C GLN A 88 7.69 -11.43 17.11
N PHE A 89 7.78 -10.12 16.89
CA PHE A 89 9.04 -9.40 16.90
C PHE A 89 9.71 -9.45 18.28
N GLU A 90 8.97 -9.21 19.34
CA GLU A 90 9.50 -9.31 20.71
C GLU A 90 9.96 -10.72 21.06
N ALA A 91 9.27 -11.76 20.56
CA ALA A 91 9.66 -13.15 20.76
C ALA A 91 10.99 -13.48 20.03
N SER A 92 11.18 -12.99 18.80
CA SER A 92 12.42 -13.16 18.04
C SER A 92 13.63 -12.52 18.76
N LEU A 93 13.43 -11.37 19.39
CA LEU A 93 14.49 -10.70 20.16
C LEU A 93 14.97 -11.51 21.39
N ARG A 94 14.18 -12.48 21.88
CA ARG A 94 14.56 -13.36 23.00
C ARG A 94 15.48 -14.48 22.55
N CYS A 95 15.42 -14.86 21.26
CA CYS A 95 16.33 -15.85 20.68
C CYS A 95 17.70 -15.21 20.39
N PRO A 96 18.82 -15.75 20.95
CA PRO A 96 20.15 -15.17 20.70
C PRO A 96 20.57 -15.21 19.23
N GLU A 97 20.16 -16.25 18.49
CA GLU A 97 20.46 -16.41 17.06
C GLU A 97 19.73 -15.39 16.20
N ASP A 98 18.43 -15.19 16.43
CA ASP A 98 17.62 -14.21 15.71
C ASP A 98 18.09 -12.78 15.99
N ARG A 99 18.47 -12.50 17.24
CA ARG A 99 19.04 -11.19 17.61
C ARG A 99 20.40 -10.97 16.95
N ALA A 100 21.24 -11.99 16.82
CA ALA A 100 22.52 -11.88 16.14
C ALA A 100 22.30 -11.67 14.61
N LYS A 101 21.35 -12.37 14.01
CA LYS A 101 20.94 -12.19 12.60
C LYS A 101 20.41 -10.77 12.37
N LEU A 102 19.56 -10.26 13.27
CA LEU A 102 19.04 -8.88 13.21
C LEU A 102 20.17 -7.84 13.27
N ASN A 103 21.07 -7.95 14.25
CA ASN A 103 22.20 -7.04 14.37
C ASN A 103 23.12 -7.07 13.13
N SER A 104 23.34 -8.26 12.55
CA SER A 104 24.12 -8.41 11.32
C SER A 104 23.43 -7.75 10.14
N ASN A 105 22.11 -7.92 10.01
CA ASN A 105 21.31 -7.32 8.95
C ASN A 105 21.32 -5.78 9.04
N ILE A 106 21.15 -5.24 10.25
CA ILE A 106 21.20 -3.79 10.50
C ILE A 106 22.58 -3.24 10.18
N ARG A 107 23.64 -3.93 10.63
CA ARG A 107 25.02 -3.55 10.30
C ARG A 107 25.24 -3.50 8.79
N THR A 108 24.84 -4.53 8.07
CA THR A 108 24.97 -4.61 6.60
C THR A 108 24.19 -3.49 5.93
N HIS A 109 22.97 -3.21 6.39
CA HIS A 109 22.14 -2.12 5.87
C HIS A 109 22.84 -0.75 6.06
N LEU A 110 23.31 -0.44 7.26
CA LEU A 110 23.97 0.82 7.54
C LEU A 110 25.28 0.99 6.76
N ILE A 111 26.03 -0.09 6.54
CA ILE A 111 27.25 -0.09 5.73
C ILE A 111 26.92 0.20 4.27
N ILE A 112 25.86 -0.43 3.72
CA ILE A 112 25.37 -0.20 2.36
C ILE A 112 24.89 1.24 2.21
N GLU A 113 24.10 1.75 3.14
CA GLU A 113 23.64 3.15 3.12
C GLU A 113 24.83 4.12 3.08
N LYS A 114 25.83 3.89 3.90
CA LYS A 114 27.04 4.72 3.91
C LYS A 114 27.86 4.63 2.61
N LEU A 115 27.91 3.45 1.98
CA LEU A 115 28.50 3.28 0.64
C LEU A 115 27.73 4.11 -0.39
N LEU A 116 26.40 3.97 -0.40
CA LEU A 116 25.54 4.67 -1.36
C LEU A 116 25.58 6.18 -1.16
N GLU A 117 25.69 6.65 0.09
CA GLU A 117 25.86 8.06 0.38
C GLU A 117 27.15 8.62 -0.24
N GLY A 118 28.24 7.84 -0.24
CA GLY A 118 29.52 8.20 -0.87
C GLY A 118 29.52 8.10 -2.41
N GLU A 119 28.85 7.10 -2.99
CA GLU A 119 28.93 6.78 -4.44
C GLU A 119 27.82 7.46 -5.27
N VAL A 120 26.60 7.52 -4.74
CA VAL A 120 25.45 8.10 -5.47
C VAL A 120 24.99 9.43 -4.88
N GLY A 121 25.55 9.79 -3.73
CA GLY A 121 25.20 10.99 -2.97
C GLY A 121 24.06 10.76 -1.99
N GLY A 122 23.83 11.76 -1.13
CA GLY A 122 22.67 11.78 -0.24
C GLY A 122 21.36 12.00 -1.00
N MET A 123 20.29 12.25 -0.27
CA MET A 123 18.99 12.56 -0.85
C MET A 123 19.10 13.78 -1.78
N PRO A 124 18.74 13.69 -3.05
CA PRO A 124 18.83 14.84 -3.95
C PRO A 124 17.82 15.92 -3.56
N VAL A 125 18.28 17.17 -3.61
CA VAL A 125 17.39 18.34 -3.43
C VAL A 125 16.96 18.77 -4.84
N LEU A 126 15.67 18.68 -5.14
CA LEU A 126 15.13 19.10 -6.42
C LEU A 126 14.97 20.62 -6.49
N SER A 127 15.23 21.20 -7.67
CA SER A 127 14.81 22.57 -7.95
C SER A 127 13.27 22.62 -8.11
N GLU A 128 12.71 23.84 -8.04
CA GLU A 128 11.28 24.03 -8.32
C GLU A 128 10.89 23.50 -9.70
N GLU A 129 11.69 23.82 -10.70
CA GLU A 129 11.46 23.37 -12.09
C GLU A 129 11.46 21.84 -12.21
N GLN A 130 12.37 21.15 -11.50
CA GLN A 130 12.40 19.68 -11.50
C GLN A 130 11.18 19.09 -10.80
N SER A 131 10.72 19.71 -9.73
CA SER A 131 9.49 19.27 -9.01
C SER A 131 8.24 19.46 -9.86
N GLU A 132 8.14 20.61 -10.55
CA GLU A 132 7.04 20.90 -11.47
C GLU A 132 7.03 19.93 -12.66
N GLN A 133 8.20 19.66 -13.24
CA GLN A 133 8.33 18.71 -14.35
C GLN A 133 7.93 17.30 -13.89
N TYR A 134 8.42 16.84 -12.72
CA TYR A 134 8.06 15.53 -12.19
C TYR A 134 6.55 15.41 -11.95
N TYR A 135 5.92 16.43 -11.37
CA TYR A 135 4.48 16.46 -11.17
C TYR A 135 3.71 16.36 -12.49
N HIS A 136 4.12 17.11 -13.52
CA HIS A 136 3.47 17.06 -14.83
C HIS A 136 3.63 15.72 -15.53
N ASP A 137 4.81 15.11 -15.42
CA ASP A 137 5.09 13.82 -16.04
C ASP A 137 4.35 12.65 -15.34
N HIS A 138 3.97 12.83 -14.06
CA HIS A 138 3.31 11.83 -13.23
C HIS A 138 1.95 12.29 -12.68
N MET A 139 1.27 13.20 -13.38
CA MET A 139 0.02 13.82 -12.91
C MET A 139 -1.05 12.79 -12.54
N ASP A 140 -1.11 11.68 -13.25
CA ASP A 140 -2.06 10.58 -12.98
C ASP A 140 -1.83 9.91 -11.62
N SER A 141 -0.63 10.01 -11.04
CA SER A 141 -0.30 9.50 -9.72
C SER A 141 -0.70 10.44 -8.58
N PHE A 142 -1.02 11.69 -8.91
CA PHE A 142 -1.38 12.74 -7.94
C PHE A 142 -2.84 13.16 -8.06
N VAL A 143 -3.74 12.17 -8.14
CA VAL A 143 -5.17 12.39 -8.35
C VAL A 143 -5.95 12.11 -7.05
N SER A 144 -6.84 13.02 -6.69
CA SER A 144 -7.75 12.81 -5.57
C SER A 144 -8.73 11.67 -5.89
N PRO A 145 -9.08 10.82 -4.93
CA PRO A 145 -10.12 9.81 -5.15
C PRO A 145 -11.46 10.48 -5.44
N PRO A 146 -12.35 9.81 -6.18
CA PRO A 146 -13.72 10.27 -6.33
C PRO A 146 -14.40 10.33 -4.96
N LYS A 147 -15.33 11.30 -4.79
CA LYS A 147 -16.19 11.35 -3.59
C LYS A 147 -17.64 11.41 -3.99
N ILE A 148 -18.47 10.75 -3.21
CA ILE A 148 -19.93 10.80 -3.36
C ILE A 148 -20.59 11.18 -2.06
N HIS A 149 -21.67 11.98 -2.15
CA HIS A 149 -22.54 12.28 -1.04
C HIS A 149 -23.82 11.45 -1.15
N VAL A 150 -24.09 10.66 -0.14
CA VAL A 150 -25.11 9.62 -0.21
C VAL A 150 -26.15 9.80 0.88
N ARG A 151 -27.42 9.60 0.51
CA ARG A 151 -28.52 9.38 1.47
C ARG A 151 -29.04 7.97 1.32
N HIS A 152 -29.53 7.39 2.42
CA HIS A 152 -30.10 6.07 2.39
C HIS A 152 -31.38 5.92 3.24
N ILE A 153 -32.16 4.90 2.94
CA ILE A 153 -33.23 4.36 3.76
C ILE A 153 -32.84 2.93 4.12
N LEU A 154 -32.71 2.62 5.41
CA LEU A 154 -32.28 1.34 5.92
C LEU A 154 -33.43 0.60 6.60
N LYS A 155 -33.55 -0.68 6.29
CA LYS A 155 -34.30 -1.68 7.09
C LYS A 155 -33.33 -2.72 7.61
N SER A 156 -33.11 -2.70 8.92
CA SER A 156 -32.21 -3.61 9.63
C SER A 156 -32.64 -5.07 9.49
N LEU A 157 -31.68 -5.99 9.57
CA LEU A 157 -31.96 -7.42 9.53
C LEU A 157 -32.46 -7.91 10.89
N ASP A 158 -33.76 -7.82 11.13
CA ASP A 158 -34.38 -8.50 12.26
C ASP A 158 -34.61 -9.98 11.96
N ARG A 159 -34.45 -10.84 12.99
CA ARG A 159 -34.65 -12.28 12.84
C ARG A 159 -36.09 -12.58 12.39
N GLY A 160 -36.23 -13.01 11.12
CA GLY A 160 -37.48 -13.41 10.51
C GLY A 160 -38.22 -12.35 9.70
N ALA A 161 -37.78 -11.10 9.67
CA ALA A 161 -38.44 -10.01 8.94
C ALA A 161 -37.90 -9.75 7.52
N GLY A 162 -36.84 -10.42 7.07
CA GLY A 162 -36.11 -10.10 5.86
C GLY A 162 -36.96 -9.91 4.59
N ARG A 163 -37.89 -10.84 4.31
CA ARG A 163 -38.80 -10.72 3.14
C ARG A 163 -39.79 -9.56 3.28
N ARG A 164 -40.25 -9.28 4.50
CA ARG A 164 -41.16 -8.17 4.78
C ARG A 164 -40.46 -6.83 4.61
N SER A 165 -39.27 -6.69 5.18
CA SER A 165 -38.41 -5.50 5.06
C SER A 165 -38.04 -5.21 3.60
N TYR A 166 -37.70 -6.24 2.83
CA TYR A 166 -37.46 -6.12 1.39
C TYR A 166 -38.69 -5.59 0.65
N ASN A 167 -39.87 -6.20 0.85
CA ASN A 167 -41.11 -5.79 0.15
C ASN A 167 -41.49 -4.35 0.52
N GLU A 168 -41.35 -3.96 1.81
CA GLU A 168 -41.58 -2.59 2.25
C GLU A 168 -40.68 -1.59 1.49
N LEU A 169 -39.39 -1.88 1.36
CA LEU A 169 -38.48 -1.02 0.59
C LEU A 169 -38.79 -1.01 -0.91
N VAL A 170 -39.31 -2.09 -1.48
CA VAL A 170 -39.78 -2.11 -2.88
C VAL A 170 -40.94 -1.10 -3.04
N ASP A 171 -41.89 -1.07 -2.10
CA ASP A 171 -43.00 -0.11 -2.12
C ASP A 171 -42.50 1.34 -1.92
N VAL A 172 -41.56 1.55 -1.01
CA VAL A 172 -40.91 2.84 -0.78
C VAL A 172 -40.18 3.32 -2.04
N ARG A 173 -39.45 2.43 -2.70
CA ARG A 173 -38.79 2.75 -3.97
C ARG A 173 -39.79 3.16 -5.06
N ALA A 174 -40.92 2.49 -5.15
CA ALA A 174 -41.96 2.87 -6.11
C ALA A 174 -42.49 4.29 -5.85
N LYS A 175 -42.67 4.69 -4.59
CA LYS A 175 -43.06 6.07 -4.21
C LYS A 175 -41.96 7.07 -4.59
N LEU A 176 -40.69 6.77 -4.32
CA LEU A 176 -39.56 7.62 -4.72
C LEU A 176 -39.52 7.80 -6.24
N MET A 177 -39.71 6.73 -6.99
CA MET A 177 -39.76 6.80 -8.46
C MET A 177 -40.98 7.57 -8.98
N ALA A 178 -42.05 7.65 -8.18
CA ALA A 178 -43.23 8.50 -8.47
C ALA A 178 -43.03 9.99 -8.08
N GLY A 179 -41.88 10.32 -7.47
CA GLY A 179 -41.50 11.70 -7.13
C GLY A 179 -41.82 12.12 -5.70
N GLU A 180 -42.13 11.18 -4.80
CA GLU A 180 -42.23 11.51 -3.37
C GLU A 180 -40.85 11.88 -2.81
N GLU A 181 -40.85 12.77 -1.83
CA GLU A 181 -39.63 13.32 -1.23
C GLU A 181 -38.87 12.25 -0.45
N PHE A 182 -37.55 12.14 -0.72
CA PHE A 182 -36.68 11.13 -0.12
C PHE A 182 -36.64 11.24 1.41
N GLN A 183 -36.46 12.46 1.92
CA GLN A 183 -36.38 12.69 3.37
C GLN A 183 -37.67 12.29 4.10
N LYS A 184 -38.82 12.62 3.54
CA LYS A 184 -40.10 12.22 4.11
C LYS A 184 -40.23 10.69 4.22
N LEU A 185 -39.88 9.96 3.15
CA LEU A 185 -39.95 8.52 3.16
C LEU A 185 -38.86 7.88 4.03
N CYS A 186 -37.71 8.53 4.18
CA CYS A 186 -36.68 8.16 5.14
C CYS A 186 -37.22 8.24 6.57
N ASP A 187 -37.84 9.36 6.94
CA ASP A 187 -38.39 9.57 8.28
C ASP A 187 -39.56 8.61 8.61
N GLU A 188 -40.36 8.25 7.60
CA GLU A 188 -41.50 7.33 7.78
C GLU A 188 -41.10 5.86 7.79
N HIS A 189 -40.06 5.46 7.07
CA HIS A 189 -39.76 4.05 6.77
C HIS A 189 -38.37 3.59 7.19
N SER A 190 -37.39 4.46 7.40
CA SER A 190 -36.06 4.04 7.79
C SER A 190 -36.02 3.60 9.25
N ASP A 191 -35.24 2.57 9.56
CA ASP A 191 -34.93 2.22 10.95
C ASP A 191 -33.87 3.18 11.55
N ARG A 192 -33.26 4.01 10.69
CA ARG A 192 -32.37 5.11 11.05
C ARG A 192 -32.79 6.39 10.32
N PRO A 193 -33.84 7.06 10.80
CA PRO A 193 -34.38 8.30 10.18
C PRO A 193 -33.56 9.54 10.54
N GLY A 194 -33.97 10.68 10.00
CA GLY A 194 -33.39 11.98 10.29
C GLY A 194 -32.00 12.16 9.69
N GLU A 195 -31.07 12.72 10.47
CA GLU A 195 -29.69 12.97 10.04
C GLU A 195 -28.93 11.66 9.73
N GLU A 196 -29.32 10.54 10.35
CA GLU A 196 -28.74 9.23 10.04
C GLU A 196 -29.12 8.71 8.64
N GLY A 197 -30.12 9.31 7.98
CA GLY A 197 -30.45 9.05 6.59
C GLY A 197 -29.48 9.73 5.59
N ASP A 198 -28.79 10.78 6.02
CA ASP A 198 -27.73 11.45 5.26
C ASP A 198 -26.38 10.97 5.78
N LEU A 199 -25.70 10.14 4.97
CA LEU A 199 -24.44 9.51 5.35
C LEU A 199 -23.22 10.44 5.12
N GLY A 200 -23.41 11.58 4.43
CA GLY A 200 -22.32 12.47 4.09
C GLY A 200 -21.50 12.03 2.86
N TRP A 201 -20.25 12.51 2.81
CA TRP A 201 -19.31 12.27 1.73
C TRP A 201 -18.42 11.05 2.03
N PHE A 202 -18.23 10.19 1.02
CA PHE A 202 -17.38 9.03 1.09
C PHE A 202 -16.42 8.95 -0.10
N SER A 203 -15.22 8.48 0.19
CA SER A 203 -14.26 7.98 -0.80
C SER A 203 -14.34 6.46 -0.90
N PRO A 204 -13.81 5.83 -1.95
CA PRO A 204 -13.69 4.36 -2.03
C PRO A 204 -12.96 3.78 -0.81
N GLY A 205 -13.48 2.67 -0.28
CA GLY A 205 -12.95 1.98 0.91
C GLY A 205 -13.44 2.49 2.27
N GLU A 206 -14.27 3.57 2.32
CA GLU A 206 -14.77 4.11 3.60
C GLU A 206 -16.11 3.50 4.05
N ILE A 207 -16.78 2.76 3.18
CA ILE A 207 -18.07 2.10 3.44
C ILE A 207 -18.01 0.62 3.08
N SER A 208 -19.04 -0.17 3.45
CA SER A 208 -19.03 -1.60 3.12
C SER A 208 -19.01 -1.84 1.61
N GLU A 209 -18.28 -2.86 1.19
CA GLU A 209 -18.06 -3.21 -0.23
C GLU A 209 -19.37 -3.33 -1.02
N GLU A 210 -20.39 -3.98 -0.45
CA GLU A 210 -21.69 -4.18 -1.12
C GLU A 210 -22.43 -2.84 -1.29
N PHE A 211 -22.28 -1.91 -0.33
CA PHE A 211 -22.88 -0.60 -0.43
C PHE A 211 -22.14 0.24 -1.45
N GLU A 212 -20.81 0.23 -1.38
CA GLU A 212 -19.91 0.94 -2.28
C GLU A 212 -20.15 0.56 -3.75
N ALA A 213 -20.19 -0.74 -4.05
CA ALA A 213 -20.41 -1.26 -5.40
C ALA A 213 -21.69 -0.71 -6.05
N VAL A 214 -22.73 -0.45 -5.25
CA VAL A 214 -23.97 0.13 -5.74
C VAL A 214 -23.84 1.63 -5.95
N VAL A 215 -23.46 2.37 -4.91
CA VAL A 215 -23.56 3.84 -4.93
C VAL A 215 -22.52 4.52 -5.82
N PHE A 216 -21.32 3.97 -5.96
CA PHE A 216 -20.31 4.51 -6.88
C PHE A 216 -20.65 4.30 -8.35
N SER A 217 -21.49 3.30 -8.67
CA SER A 217 -21.99 3.05 -10.03
C SER A 217 -23.13 3.99 -10.43
N MET A 218 -23.76 4.68 -9.46
CA MET A 218 -24.95 5.50 -9.67
C MET A 218 -24.63 6.91 -10.17
N LYS A 219 -25.55 7.47 -10.92
CA LYS A 219 -25.54 8.88 -11.30
C LYS A 219 -26.13 9.76 -10.19
N PRO A 220 -25.77 11.06 -10.13
CA PRO A 220 -26.43 11.98 -9.22
C PRO A 220 -27.95 12.00 -9.37
N ASN A 221 -28.66 11.98 -8.23
CA ASN A 221 -30.12 11.91 -8.11
C ASN A 221 -30.77 10.62 -8.61
N GLU A 222 -30.00 9.59 -8.90
CA GLU A 222 -30.51 8.26 -9.18
C GLU A 222 -30.98 7.57 -7.87
N ILE A 223 -32.06 6.80 -7.94
CA ILE A 223 -32.55 5.97 -6.84
C ILE A 223 -32.12 4.51 -7.11
N SER A 224 -31.36 3.94 -6.18
CA SER A 224 -30.88 2.57 -6.31
C SER A 224 -32.02 1.54 -6.40
N PRO A 225 -31.77 0.34 -6.92
CA PRO A 225 -32.56 -0.82 -6.56
C PRO A 225 -32.53 -1.04 -5.04
N VAL A 226 -33.42 -1.89 -4.51
CA VAL A 226 -33.25 -2.41 -3.14
C VAL A 226 -32.09 -3.39 -3.15
N PHE A 227 -31.10 -3.14 -2.31
CA PHE A 227 -29.90 -4.01 -2.18
C PHE A 227 -29.65 -4.36 -0.72
N MET A 228 -28.80 -5.34 -0.48
CA MET A 228 -28.53 -5.88 0.84
C MET A 228 -27.05 -5.69 1.21
N THR A 229 -26.82 -5.35 2.47
CA THR A 229 -25.50 -5.36 3.12
C THR A 229 -25.57 -6.16 4.43
N PRO A 230 -24.48 -6.39 5.15
CA PRO A 230 -24.52 -6.98 6.48
C PRO A 230 -25.41 -6.24 7.48
N PHE A 231 -25.68 -4.95 7.25
CA PHE A 231 -26.51 -4.11 8.13
C PHE A 231 -28.01 -4.20 7.85
N GLY A 232 -28.41 -4.60 6.63
CA GLY A 232 -29.81 -4.66 6.24
C GLY A 232 -30.06 -4.46 4.76
N TYR A 233 -31.35 -4.18 4.45
CA TYR A 233 -31.76 -3.76 3.13
C TYR A 233 -31.75 -2.25 3.01
N HIS A 234 -31.27 -1.77 1.88
CA HIS A 234 -31.09 -0.35 1.62
C HIS A 234 -31.76 0.09 0.32
N ILE A 235 -32.17 1.35 0.31
CA ILE A 235 -32.33 2.18 -0.88
C ILE A 235 -31.40 3.37 -0.68
N ALA A 236 -30.62 3.71 -1.69
CA ALA A 236 -29.70 4.85 -1.65
C ALA A 236 -29.98 5.82 -2.79
N THR A 237 -29.57 7.08 -2.59
CA THR A 237 -29.48 8.09 -3.64
C THR A 237 -28.17 8.86 -3.49
N VAL A 238 -27.50 9.14 -4.60
CA VAL A 238 -26.31 9.98 -4.65
C VAL A 238 -26.76 11.41 -4.89
N ILE A 239 -26.53 12.30 -3.91
CA ILE A 239 -26.94 13.70 -3.99
C ILE A 239 -25.80 14.64 -4.38
N GLY A 240 -24.56 14.16 -4.34
CA GLY A 240 -23.38 14.90 -4.76
C GLY A 240 -22.31 13.94 -5.26
N ARG A 241 -21.49 14.42 -6.20
CA ARG A 241 -20.33 13.68 -6.72
C ARG A 241 -19.21 14.65 -7.00
N VAL A 242 -18.01 14.27 -6.59
CA VAL A 242 -16.75 14.93 -6.96
C VAL A 242 -15.95 13.91 -7.75
N ASP A 243 -15.67 14.22 -9.00
CA ASP A 243 -14.84 13.38 -9.83
C ASP A 243 -13.37 13.50 -9.45
N PRO A 244 -12.56 12.46 -9.71
CA PRO A 244 -11.12 12.53 -9.51
C PRO A 244 -10.51 13.72 -10.23
N ALA A 245 -9.63 14.44 -9.55
CA ALA A 245 -8.92 15.58 -10.11
C ALA A 245 -7.48 15.61 -9.58
N PRO A 246 -6.49 16.04 -10.37
CA PRO A 246 -5.14 16.22 -9.87
C PRO A 246 -5.13 17.20 -8.69
N TYR A 247 -4.41 16.86 -7.64
CA TYR A 247 -4.15 17.78 -6.54
C TYR A 247 -3.35 18.98 -7.05
N PRO A 248 -3.70 20.21 -6.68
CA PRO A 248 -2.87 21.38 -7.01
C PRO A 248 -1.45 21.17 -6.47
N LEU A 249 -0.44 21.45 -7.30
CA LEU A 249 0.97 21.27 -6.92
C LEU A 249 1.32 22.03 -5.62
N GLU A 250 0.71 23.18 -5.40
CA GLU A 250 0.93 23.97 -4.20
C GLU A 250 0.56 23.23 -2.91
N GLU A 251 -0.44 22.34 -2.96
CA GLU A 251 -0.92 21.58 -1.81
C GLU A 251 -0.05 20.36 -1.52
N ILE A 252 0.58 19.79 -2.55
CA ILE A 252 1.33 18.52 -2.46
C ILE A 252 2.81 18.68 -2.80
N ARG A 253 3.33 19.90 -2.88
CA ARG A 253 4.69 20.21 -3.32
C ARG A 253 5.75 19.43 -2.55
N GLU A 254 5.66 19.38 -1.23
CA GLU A 254 6.61 18.63 -0.40
C GLU A 254 6.56 17.13 -0.68
N GLN A 255 5.35 16.60 -0.86
CA GLN A 255 5.15 15.19 -1.20
C GLN A 255 5.75 14.86 -2.58
N VAL A 256 5.52 15.70 -3.58
CA VAL A 256 6.10 15.55 -4.93
C VAL A 256 7.61 15.60 -4.86
N GLN A 257 8.19 16.54 -4.11
CA GLN A 257 9.64 16.64 -3.94
C GLN A 257 10.24 15.39 -3.30
N GLN A 258 9.58 14.86 -2.26
CA GLN A 258 10.05 13.66 -1.60
C GLN A 258 10.00 12.45 -2.54
N ILE A 259 8.87 12.21 -3.20
CA ILE A 259 8.70 11.08 -4.13
C ILE A 259 9.71 11.17 -5.28
N ALA A 260 9.87 12.37 -5.87
CA ALA A 260 10.83 12.58 -6.95
C ALA A 260 12.28 12.38 -6.49
N ALA A 261 12.63 12.82 -5.28
CA ALA A 261 13.96 12.61 -4.71
C ALA A 261 14.24 11.13 -4.47
N ASP A 262 13.27 10.40 -3.91
CA ASP A 262 13.37 8.95 -3.70
C ASP A 262 13.54 8.21 -5.02
N GLN A 263 12.75 8.56 -6.04
CA GLN A 263 12.85 7.97 -7.37
C GLN A 263 14.24 8.22 -8.00
N MET A 264 14.73 9.45 -7.96
CA MET A 264 16.06 9.78 -8.49
C MET A 264 17.19 9.04 -7.75
N ARG A 265 17.06 8.88 -6.42
CA ARG A 265 18.03 8.11 -5.63
C ARG A 265 17.99 6.63 -6.00
N LEU A 266 16.78 6.08 -6.18
CA LEU A 266 16.59 4.70 -6.62
C LEU A 266 17.24 4.45 -7.99
N GLU A 267 17.02 5.32 -8.97
CA GLU A 267 17.60 5.22 -10.32
C GLU A 267 19.13 5.26 -10.28
N LYS A 268 19.72 6.19 -9.51
CA LYS A 268 21.18 6.26 -9.35
C LYS A 268 21.73 5.01 -8.69
N THR A 269 21.04 4.50 -7.65
CA THR A 269 21.41 3.26 -6.96
C THR A 269 21.35 2.07 -7.92
N ALA A 270 20.27 1.94 -8.70
CA ALA A 270 20.15 0.91 -9.71
C ALA A 270 21.26 0.98 -10.77
N ALA A 271 21.57 2.17 -11.27
CA ALA A 271 22.67 2.38 -12.22
C ALA A 271 24.04 1.99 -11.60
N TYR A 272 24.26 2.30 -10.33
CA TYR A 272 25.48 1.89 -9.63
C TYR A 272 25.55 0.37 -9.45
N VAL A 273 24.47 -0.27 -9.04
CA VAL A 273 24.39 -1.74 -8.94
C VAL A 273 24.67 -2.40 -10.29
N GLU A 274 24.16 -1.88 -11.39
CA GLU A 274 24.46 -2.40 -12.73
C GLU A 274 25.94 -2.29 -13.08
N THR A 275 26.64 -1.27 -12.59
CA THR A 275 28.11 -1.18 -12.77
C THR A 275 28.86 -2.26 -11.97
N LEU A 276 28.33 -2.65 -10.80
CA LEU A 276 28.88 -3.73 -9.99
C LEU A 276 28.60 -5.09 -10.62
N LYS A 277 27.35 -5.34 -11.08
CA LYS A 277 26.96 -6.58 -11.78
C LYS A 277 27.86 -6.88 -12.98
N ARG A 278 28.19 -5.86 -13.80
CA ARG A 278 29.07 -6.02 -14.98
C ARG A 278 30.48 -6.47 -14.62
N LYS A 279 30.94 -6.28 -13.40
CA LYS A 279 32.27 -6.64 -12.91
C LYS A 279 32.28 -7.92 -12.09
N ALA A 280 31.12 -8.40 -11.72
CA ALA A 280 30.94 -9.54 -10.85
C ALA A 280 30.80 -10.82 -11.64
N GLU A 281 31.23 -11.93 -11.03
CA GLU A 281 30.97 -13.28 -11.47
C GLU A 281 29.68 -13.76 -10.73
N ILE A 282 28.61 -13.97 -11.51
CA ILE A 282 27.30 -14.38 -10.98
C ILE A 282 26.93 -15.68 -11.65
N GLU A 283 26.76 -16.74 -10.84
CA GLU A 283 26.43 -18.09 -11.28
C GLU A 283 25.16 -18.57 -10.58
N GLU A 284 24.20 -19.06 -11.36
CA GLU A 284 23.04 -19.78 -10.85
C GLU A 284 23.39 -21.27 -10.84
N THR A 285 23.32 -21.88 -9.67
CA THR A 285 23.61 -23.32 -9.53
C THR A 285 22.33 -24.09 -9.83
N GLU A 286 22.26 -24.76 -10.99
CA GLU A 286 21.22 -25.74 -11.23
C GLU A 286 21.49 -26.92 -10.26
N GLU A 287 20.52 -27.24 -9.40
CA GLU A 287 20.55 -28.51 -8.68
C GLU A 287 20.38 -29.63 -9.72
N ASP A 288 21.42 -30.45 -9.93
CA ASP A 288 21.27 -31.70 -10.61
C ASP A 288 20.26 -32.57 -9.83
N LEU A 289 19.05 -32.72 -10.39
CA LEU A 289 17.99 -33.62 -9.94
C LEU A 289 18.40 -35.10 -10.07
#